data_35cee8a642364098c0bc755efd5f3245
#
_entry.id   35cee8a642364098c0bc755efd5f3245
#
_cell.length_a   1.000
_cell.length_b   1.000
_cell.length_c   1.000
_cell.angle_alpha   90.00
_cell.angle_beta   90.00
_cell.angle_gamma   90.00
#
_symmetry.space_group_name_H-M   'P 1'
#
loop_
_entity.id
_entity.type
_entity.pdbx_description
1 polymer ?
#
loop_
_entity_poly.entity_id
_entity_poly.type
_entity_poly.pdbx_seq_one_letter_code
_entity_poly.pdbx_strand_id
1 'polypeptide(L)'
;MKTPAVWIVAAVVSLAAAGCGDSTSPSSTNAASPPPSTPAVPAPAAPAPAKPAENQDILSVLSVEHQVDVGTQLDGVVVSVLKDEGSSVKSGDIMGQLDDRNLQMELVKAKDDLEVSENNVLYKQAEVKAKDAAYSRQKLLRENGISSQADLEAAEFEAKAAEYDMKGWQAEAESSRAHIRQLELEIDETRLRAPFSGVVVHRYIRIGQVVARNEKCFRVSQLSPLLVEFQVSESSRRKPERGAPLQVALVAGSPAREYSAHVISVSPTVDPASDSYDVTAELAGPGTSELRPGMAVRVLWPGTAHPKP
;
A
#
# COMPACT_ATOMS: atom_id res chain seq x y z
N MET A 1 22.21 -34.07 26.41
CA MET A 1 21.66 -35.45 26.52
C MET A 1 20.17 -35.40 26.24
N LYS A 2 19.74 -36.24 25.30
CA LYS A 2 18.36 -36.63 24.91
C LYS A 2 17.59 -35.67 23.98
N THR A 3 17.77 -35.83 22.67
CA THR A 3 16.70 -35.99 21.68
C THR A 3 16.11 -37.41 21.81
N PRO A 4 14.87 -37.72 21.38
CA PRO A 4 14.35 -37.78 20.05
C PRO A 4 12.84 -37.46 19.97
N ALA A 5 12.06 -37.54 18.93
CA ALA A 5 11.91 -38.46 17.81
C ALA A 5 11.00 -37.90 16.75
N VAL A 6 11.36 -38.24 15.52
CA VAL A 6 10.61 -38.17 14.26
C VAL A 6 9.41 -39.14 14.28
N TRP A 7 8.23 -38.73 13.77
CA TRP A 7 7.22 -39.66 13.27
C TRP A 7 6.82 -39.27 11.86
N ILE A 8 7.29 -40.08 10.92
CA ILE A 8 6.84 -40.23 9.55
C ILE A 8 5.69 -41.25 9.57
N VAL A 9 4.53 -40.92 9.01
CA VAL A 9 3.52 -41.90 8.61
C VAL A 9 3.22 -41.72 7.13
N ALA A 10 3.68 -42.69 6.37
CA ALA A 10 3.29 -42.96 5.00
C ALA A 10 2.18 -44.04 4.99
N ALA A 11 1.17 -43.87 4.17
CA ALA A 11 0.28 -44.93 3.72
C ALA A 11 -0.24 -44.52 2.33
N VAL A 12 0.28 -45.07 1.27
CA VAL A 12 0.00 -46.32 0.55
C VAL A 12 -1.41 -46.34 -0.12
N VAL A 13 -1.38 -46.02 -1.37
CA VAL A 13 -1.94 -46.59 -2.59
C VAL A 13 -2.89 -47.77 -2.45
N SER A 14 -4.06 -47.72 -3.13
CA SER A 14 -4.71 -48.89 -3.71
C SER A 14 -5.43 -48.54 -5.00
N LEU A 15 -5.08 -49.33 -5.98
CA LEU A 15 -5.45 -49.43 -7.36
C LEU A 15 -6.51 -50.55 -7.54
N ALA A 16 -7.57 -50.31 -8.34
CA ALA A 16 -8.36 -51.34 -9.02
C ALA A 16 -9.21 -50.61 -10.06
N ALA A 17 -9.04 -50.70 -11.31
CA ALA A 17 -9.08 -51.77 -12.34
C ALA A 17 -10.50 -52.18 -12.73
N ALA A 18 -10.81 -51.93 -14.02
CA ALA A 18 -11.50 -52.71 -15.03
C ALA A 18 -13.04 -52.83 -15.02
N GLY A 19 -13.60 -52.59 -16.20
CA GLY A 19 -14.94 -53.00 -16.61
C GLY A 19 -15.25 -52.57 -18.04
N CYS A 20 -14.87 -53.41 -19.01
CA CYS A 20 -15.31 -53.35 -20.39
C CYS A 20 -16.79 -53.71 -20.50
N GLY A 21 -17.51 -53.13 -21.47
CA GLY A 21 -18.83 -53.57 -21.89
C GLY A 21 -19.15 -53.06 -23.29
N ASP A 22 -18.92 -53.93 -24.21
CA ASP A 22 -19.20 -53.90 -25.65
C ASP A 22 -20.71 -54.05 -25.89
N SER A 23 -21.26 -53.45 -26.96
CA SER A 23 -22.18 -54.12 -27.90
C SER A 23 -23.01 -53.15 -28.74
N THR A 24 -22.68 -53.15 -29.99
CA THR A 24 -23.50 -53.41 -31.17
C THR A 24 -24.60 -52.47 -31.62
N SER A 25 -24.34 -51.95 -32.81
CA SER A 25 -25.34 -51.53 -33.83
C SER A 25 -26.27 -52.65 -34.24
N PRO A 26 -27.44 -52.35 -34.84
CA PRO A 26 -27.43 -52.38 -36.32
C PRO A 26 -28.36 -51.40 -37.04
N SER A 27 -27.98 -51.18 -38.28
CA SER A 27 -28.63 -50.62 -39.45
C SER A 27 -30.14 -50.89 -39.63
N SER A 28 -30.85 -49.91 -40.19
CA SER A 28 -31.68 -50.23 -41.42
C SER A 28 -32.13 -48.94 -42.12
N THR A 29 -31.63 -48.75 -43.24
CA THR A 29 -32.16 -48.33 -44.56
C THR A 29 -33.65 -48.01 -44.61
N ASN A 30 -34.00 -46.77 -45.05
CA ASN A 30 -34.93 -46.72 -46.22
C ASN A 30 -34.80 -45.36 -46.95
N ALA A 31 -34.61 -45.45 -48.25
CA ALA A 31 -34.54 -44.43 -49.25
C ALA A 31 -35.95 -43.99 -49.68
N ALA A 32 -36.20 -42.73 -49.86
CA ALA A 32 -37.27 -42.26 -50.73
C ALA A 32 -36.80 -40.96 -51.43
N SER A 33 -36.81 -41.01 -52.74
CA SER A 33 -36.41 -39.98 -53.70
C SER A 33 -37.32 -38.77 -53.68
N PRO A 34 -36.80 -37.54 -53.98
CA PRO A 34 -37.60 -36.35 -54.06
C PRO A 34 -38.25 -36.11 -55.44
N PRO A 35 -39.38 -35.43 -55.52
CA PRO A 35 -39.96 -34.97 -56.79
C PRO A 35 -39.28 -33.68 -57.29
N PRO A 36 -39.45 -33.40 -58.60
CA PRO A 36 -38.64 -32.40 -59.28
C PRO A 36 -39.07 -30.99 -59.02
N SER A 37 -38.04 -30.12 -58.81
CA SER A 37 -38.13 -28.67 -58.52
C SER A 37 -38.49 -27.87 -59.77
N THR A 38 -39.51 -27.05 -59.62
CA THR A 38 -39.89 -25.95 -60.57
C THR A 38 -38.99 -24.75 -60.32
N PRO A 39 -38.53 -24.04 -61.33
CA PRO A 39 -37.68 -22.86 -61.16
C PRO A 39 -38.48 -21.67 -60.64
N ALA A 40 -38.15 -21.19 -59.46
CA ALA A 40 -38.71 -19.96 -58.90
C ALA A 40 -37.93 -18.72 -59.40
N VAL A 41 -38.66 -17.78 -59.87
CA VAL A 41 -38.23 -16.44 -60.29
C VAL A 41 -37.62 -15.69 -59.09
N PRO A 42 -36.45 -15.03 -59.23
CA PRO A 42 -35.88 -14.27 -58.13
C PRO A 42 -36.71 -13.02 -57.81
N ALA A 43 -37.27 -12.96 -56.64
CA ALA A 43 -37.87 -11.74 -56.07
C ALA A 43 -36.79 -10.72 -55.77
N PRO A 44 -37.04 -9.42 -55.90
CA PRO A 44 -36.08 -8.38 -55.60
C PRO A 44 -35.74 -8.41 -54.12
N ALA A 45 -34.43 -8.47 -53.82
CA ALA A 45 -33.89 -8.49 -52.47
C ALA A 45 -34.35 -7.20 -51.73
N ALA A 46 -35.13 -7.41 -50.69
CA ALA A 46 -35.39 -6.36 -49.69
C ALA A 46 -34.06 -5.90 -49.07
N PRO A 47 -33.85 -4.63 -48.85
CA PRO A 47 -32.65 -4.15 -48.18
C PRO A 47 -32.55 -4.79 -46.79
N ALA A 48 -31.42 -5.42 -46.53
CA ALA A 48 -31.13 -6.00 -45.25
C ALA A 48 -31.32 -4.90 -44.16
N PRO A 49 -31.97 -5.24 -43.03
CA PRO A 49 -32.09 -4.30 -41.94
C PRO A 49 -30.68 -3.89 -41.51
N ALA A 50 -30.38 -2.63 -41.59
CA ALA A 50 -29.16 -2.05 -41.02
C ALA A 50 -29.11 -2.51 -39.56
N LYS A 51 -28.05 -3.24 -39.20
CA LYS A 51 -27.79 -3.60 -37.78
C LYS A 51 -27.88 -2.26 -37.00
N PRO A 52 -28.65 -2.23 -35.89
CA PRO A 52 -28.61 -1.10 -34.99
C PRO A 52 -27.14 -0.92 -34.60
N ALA A 53 -26.67 0.31 -34.69
CA ALA A 53 -25.37 0.63 -34.12
C ALA A 53 -25.46 0.27 -32.62
N GLU A 54 -24.79 -0.77 -32.23
CA GLU A 54 -24.69 -1.18 -30.83
C GLU A 54 -24.01 -0.04 -30.07
N ASN A 55 -24.84 0.72 -29.38
CA ASN A 55 -24.36 1.60 -28.32
C ASN A 55 -23.74 0.68 -27.28
N GLN A 56 -22.43 0.57 -27.27
CA GLN A 56 -21.75 -0.14 -26.21
C GLN A 56 -21.79 0.73 -24.97
N ASP A 57 -22.89 0.59 -24.22
CA ASP A 57 -22.97 1.12 -22.86
C ASP A 57 -22.02 0.30 -22.00
N ILE A 58 -20.90 0.91 -21.64
CA ILE A 58 -19.89 0.24 -20.82
C ILE A 58 -20.31 0.41 -19.36
N LEU A 59 -20.62 -0.73 -18.71
CA LEU A 59 -20.89 -0.74 -17.28
C LEU A 59 -19.57 -0.66 -16.52
N SER A 60 -19.52 0.21 -15.52
CA SER A 60 -18.37 0.39 -14.64
C SER A 60 -18.82 0.76 -13.24
N VAL A 61 -17.84 0.93 -12.34
CA VAL A 61 -18.05 1.31 -10.95
C VAL A 61 -17.23 2.54 -10.66
N LEU A 62 -17.79 3.47 -9.88
CA LEU A 62 -17.05 4.61 -9.36
C LEU A 62 -15.95 4.16 -8.42
N SER A 63 -14.73 4.53 -8.72
CA SER A 63 -13.55 4.34 -7.88
C SER A 63 -13.04 5.66 -7.33
N VAL A 64 -12.03 5.60 -6.49
CA VAL A 64 -11.33 6.76 -5.93
C VAL A 64 -9.85 6.62 -6.19
N GLU A 65 -9.15 7.74 -6.31
CA GLU A 65 -7.72 7.74 -6.57
C GLU A 65 -6.93 7.12 -5.42
N HIS A 66 -7.31 7.47 -4.19
CA HIS A 66 -6.59 7.00 -3.00
C HIS A 66 -7.53 6.31 -2.02
N GLN A 67 -7.29 5.02 -1.81
CA GLN A 67 -7.89 4.21 -0.76
C GLN A 67 -6.84 3.30 -0.17
N VAL A 68 -6.61 3.39 1.14
CA VAL A 68 -5.56 2.63 1.84
C VAL A 68 -6.12 2.01 3.11
N ASP A 69 -5.71 0.77 3.38
CA ASP A 69 -5.89 0.14 4.68
C ASP A 69 -4.73 0.55 5.58
N VAL A 70 -5.01 1.30 6.62
CA VAL A 70 -4.04 1.70 7.64
C VAL A 70 -3.95 0.59 8.68
N GLY A 71 -2.77 0.00 8.79
CA GLY A 71 -2.45 -1.04 9.78
C GLY A 71 -1.56 -0.51 10.89
N THR A 72 -1.39 -1.32 11.93
CA THR A 72 -0.41 -1.07 13.00
C THR A 72 0.97 -1.57 12.59
N GLN A 73 2.01 -0.85 13.02
CA GLN A 73 3.41 -1.27 12.82
C GLN A 73 3.95 -2.09 13.99
N LEU A 74 3.26 -2.05 15.14
CA LEU A 74 3.61 -2.76 16.37
C LEU A 74 2.44 -3.63 16.85
N ASP A 75 2.78 -4.66 17.61
CA ASP A 75 1.80 -5.44 18.37
C ASP A 75 1.39 -4.63 19.61
N GLY A 76 0.12 -4.67 19.99
CA GLY A 76 -0.30 -3.96 21.18
C GLY A 76 -1.80 -4.01 21.45
N VAL A 77 -2.21 -3.36 22.54
CA VAL A 77 -3.61 -3.21 22.93
C VAL A 77 -4.09 -1.82 22.51
N VAL A 78 -5.23 -1.74 21.87
CA VAL A 78 -5.87 -0.47 21.50
C VAL A 78 -6.41 0.23 22.75
N VAL A 79 -5.83 1.38 23.11
CA VAL A 79 -6.26 2.17 24.26
C VAL A 79 -7.34 3.17 23.88
N SER A 80 -7.22 3.79 22.73
CA SER A 80 -8.20 4.78 22.28
C SER A 80 -8.48 4.69 20.79
N VAL A 81 -9.72 5.03 20.42
CA VAL A 81 -10.16 5.21 19.04
C VAL A 81 -10.77 6.61 18.97
N LEU A 82 -10.15 7.50 18.19
CA LEU A 82 -10.48 8.92 18.10
C LEU A 82 -11.37 9.24 16.89
N LYS A 83 -11.37 8.37 15.88
CA LYS A 83 -12.12 8.55 14.64
C LYS A 83 -12.97 7.32 14.37
N ASP A 84 -14.26 7.54 14.16
CA ASP A 84 -15.23 6.51 13.79
C ASP A 84 -15.48 6.49 12.26
N GLU A 85 -16.20 5.48 11.80
CA GLU A 85 -16.65 5.40 10.41
C GLU A 85 -17.44 6.64 10.00
N GLY A 86 -17.17 7.17 8.83
CA GLY A 86 -17.73 8.42 8.32
C GLY A 86 -17.04 9.69 8.80
N SER A 87 -16.08 9.61 9.72
CA SER A 87 -15.31 10.78 10.19
C SER A 87 -14.36 11.28 9.14
N SER A 88 -14.30 12.61 8.95
CA SER A 88 -13.29 13.26 8.13
C SER A 88 -11.95 13.32 8.86
N VAL A 89 -10.87 13.05 8.14
CA VAL A 89 -9.48 13.07 8.64
C VAL A 89 -8.60 13.87 7.70
N LYS A 90 -7.59 14.53 8.27
CA LYS A 90 -6.50 15.16 7.53
C LYS A 90 -5.26 14.28 7.58
N SER A 91 -4.36 14.47 6.62
CA SER A 91 -3.05 13.81 6.65
C SER A 91 -2.35 14.08 7.99
N GLY A 92 -1.87 13.01 8.66
CA GLY A 92 -1.23 13.06 9.97
C GLY A 92 -2.17 13.01 11.18
N ASP A 93 -3.51 13.15 11.00
CA ASP A 93 -4.47 13.04 12.11
C ASP A 93 -4.37 11.67 12.79
N ILE A 94 -4.38 11.66 14.13
CA ILE A 94 -4.39 10.42 14.90
C ILE A 94 -5.83 9.86 14.91
N MET A 95 -5.97 8.63 14.43
CA MET A 95 -7.26 7.93 14.37
C MET A 95 -7.45 6.99 15.56
N GLY A 96 -6.36 6.42 16.07
CA GLY A 96 -6.35 5.54 17.23
C GLY A 96 -4.96 5.47 17.84
N GLN A 97 -4.87 4.89 19.03
CA GLN A 97 -3.61 4.75 19.76
C GLN A 97 -3.52 3.39 20.46
N LEU A 98 -2.35 2.79 20.38
CA LEU A 98 -1.99 1.60 21.14
C LEU A 98 -1.44 2.00 22.52
N ASP A 99 -1.34 1.03 23.42
CA ASP A 99 -0.74 1.22 24.75
C ASP A 99 0.78 1.42 24.62
N ASP A 100 1.24 2.61 24.95
CA ASP A 100 2.64 3.03 24.87
C ASP A 100 3.31 3.21 26.23
N ARG A 101 2.61 2.87 27.33
CA ARG A 101 3.11 3.11 28.70
C ARG A 101 4.46 2.44 29.00
N ASN A 102 4.65 1.23 28.50
CA ASN A 102 5.92 0.52 28.68
C ASN A 102 7.06 1.19 27.91
N LEU A 103 6.80 1.60 26.67
CA LEU A 103 7.77 2.32 25.84
C LEU A 103 8.13 3.69 26.45
N GLN A 104 7.15 4.40 27.01
CA GLN A 104 7.41 5.66 27.71
C GLN A 104 8.28 5.48 28.96
N MET A 105 8.06 4.42 29.76
CA MET A 105 8.94 4.12 30.90
C MET A 105 10.35 3.76 30.45
N GLU A 106 10.48 3.00 29.37
CA GLU A 106 11.78 2.65 28.79
C GLU A 106 12.51 3.88 28.23
N LEU A 107 11.78 4.80 27.60
CA LEU A 107 12.32 6.07 27.13
C LEU A 107 12.86 6.92 28.28
N VAL A 108 12.15 7.00 29.42
CA VAL A 108 12.62 7.71 30.61
C VAL A 108 13.93 7.09 31.09
N LYS A 109 13.99 5.76 31.25
CA LYS A 109 15.21 5.05 31.65
C LYS A 109 16.36 5.29 30.67
N ALA A 110 16.11 5.23 29.37
CA ALA A 110 17.14 5.50 28.36
C ALA A 110 17.69 6.95 28.44
N LYS A 111 16.85 7.92 28.80
CA LYS A 111 17.27 9.31 29.05
C LYS A 111 18.14 9.43 30.28
N ASP A 112 17.80 8.72 31.36
CA ASP A 112 18.63 8.69 32.57
C ASP A 112 20.00 8.05 32.27
N ASP A 113 20.03 6.95 31.50
CA ASP A 113 21.27 6.28 31.08
C ASP A 113 22.14 7.21 30.19
N LEU A 114 21.53 8.01 29.32
CA LEU A 114 22.24 9.03 28.54
C LEU A 114 22.86 10.09 29.45
N GLU A 115 22.13 10.59 30.46
CA GLU A 115 22.64 11.59 31.40
C GLU A 115 23.87 11.09 32.13
N VAL A 116 23.87 9.81 32.56
CA VAL A 116 25.04 9.16 33.17
C VAL A 116 26.21 9.13 32.19
N SER A 117 25.97 8.76 30.93
CA SER A 117 27.03 8.71 29.91
C SER A 117 27.60 10.11 29.60
N GLU A 118 26.76 11.13 29.51
CA GLU A 118 27.19 12.52 29.31
C GLU A 118 28.00 13.06 30.50
N ASN A 119 27.62 12.74 31.72
CA ASN A 119 28.39 13.08 32.92
C ASN A 119 29.77 12.40 32.91
N ASN A 120 29.86 11.15 32.46
CA ASN A 120 31.13 10.47 32.29
C ASN A 120 32.01 11.12 31.22
N VAL A 121 31.41 11.58 30.10
CA VAL A 121 32.15 12.37 29.10
C VAL A 121 32.75 13.64 29.71
N LEU A 122 31.97 14.38 30.48
CA LEU A 122 32.44 15.61 31.15
C LEU A 122 33.58 15.31 32.15
N TYR A 123 33.46 14.22 32.91
CA TYR A 123 34.51 13.79 33.85
C TYR A 123 35.80 13.46 33.06
N LYS A 124 35.72 12.64 32.02
CA LYS A 124 36.85 12.28 31.17
C LYS A 124 37.45 13.48 30.42
N GLN A 125 36.65 14.43 30.02
CA GLN A 125 37.13 15.68 29.44
C GLN A 125 37.98 16.49 30.40
N ALA A 126 37.63 16.50 31.68
CA ALA A 126 38.45 17.15 32.71
C ALA A 126 39.77 16.37 32.92
N GLU A 127 39.74 15.04 32.90
CA GLU A 127 40.94 14.19 32.98
C GLU A 127 41.88 14.41 31.79
N VAL A 128 41.37 14.47 30.55
CA VAL A 128 42.15 14.82 29.34
C VAL A 128 42.86 16.17 29.54
N LYS A 129 42.15 17.21 29.96
CA LYS A 129 42.73 18.53 30.22
C LYS A 129 43.87 18.47 31.26
N ALA A 130 43.72 17.65 32.31
CA ALA A 130 44.76 17.51 33.31
C ALA A 130 46.00 16.78 32.78
N LYS A 131 45.80 15.74 31.96
CA LYS A 131 46.91 14.97 31.34
C LYS A 131 47.63 15.76 30.28
N ASP A 132 46.89 16.52 29.43
CA ASP A 132 47.48 17.44 28.44
C ASP A 132 48.31 18.54 29.10
N ALA A 133 47.86 19.08 30.21
CA ALA A 133 48.64 20.05 30.98
C ALA A 133 49.90 19.46 31.60
N ALA A 134 49.86 18.17 32.03
CA ALA A 134 51.04 17.46 32.51
C ALA A 134 52.03 17.17 31.38
N TYR A 135 51.55 16.71 30.22
CA TYR A 135 52.38 16.54 29.02
C TYR A 135 53.05 17.82 28.57
N SER A 136 52.28 18.90 28.52
CA SER A 136 52.83 20.24 28.12
C SER A 136 53.91 20.73 29.05
N ARG A 137 53.77 20.51 30.39
CA ARG A 137 54.83 20.81 31.38
C ARG A 137 56.05 19.94 31.15
N GLN A 138 55.87 18.62 30.91
CA GLN A 138 57.00 17.70 30.72
C GLN A 138 57.76 18.03 29.47
N LYS A 139 57.06 18.51 28.42
CA LYS A 139 57.70 19.00 27.20
C LYS A 139 58.58 20.22 27.42
N LEU A 140 58.08 21.22 28.17
CA LEU A 140 58.86 22.36 28.59
C LEU A 140 60.11 22.01 29.42
N LEU A 141 59.99 21.11 30.36
CA LEU A 141 61.12 20.62 31.19
C LEU A 141 62.16 19.90 30.31
N ARG A 142 61.71 19.16 29.32
CA ARG A 142 62.60 18.50 28.39
C ARG A 142 63.36 19.47 27.48
N GLU A 143 62.71 20.48 26.98
CA GLU A 143 63.32 21.59 26.20
C GLU A 143 64.40 22.34 26.99
N ASN A 144 64.23 22.45 28.30
CA ASN A 144 65.22 23.03 29.20
C ASN A 144 66.26 22.00 29.75
N GLY A 145 66.28 20.76 29.26
CA GLY A 145 67.24 19.75 29.66
C GLY A 145 67.05 19.17 31.04
N ILE A 146 65.88 19.36 31.69
CA ILE A 146 65.63 18.97 33.09
C ILE A 146 64.95 17.56 33.16
N SER A 147 64.25 17.13 32.09
CA SER A 147 63.56 15.86 32.06
C SER A 147 64.16 14.86 31.05
N SER A 148 63.92 13.56 31.29
CA SER A 148 64.35 12.48 30.38
C SER A 148 63.38 12.34 29.19
N GLN A 149 63.87 11.72 28.10
CA GLN A 149 63.01 11.39 26.95
C GLN A 149 61.90 10.41 27.35
N ALA A 150 62.22 9.44 28.22
CA ALA A 150 61.25 8.45 28.69
C ALA A 150 60.08 9.09 29.48
N ASP A 151 60.36 10.14 30.29
CA ASP A 151 59.30 10.85 31.05
C ASP A 151 58.39 11.62 30.11
N LEU A 152 58.93 12.20 29.04
CA LEU A 152 58.09 12.90 28.03
C LEU A 152 57.18 11.91 27.27
N GLU A 153 57.74 10.79 26.83
CA GLU A 153 56.99 9.73 26.16
C GLU A 153 55.89 9.13 27.05
N ALA A 154 56.20 8.89 28.33
CA ALA A 154 55.22 8.42 29.30
C ALA A 154 54.05 9.40 29.44
N ALA A 155 54.33 10.73 29.58
CA ALA A 155 53.30 11.74 29.69
C ALA A 155 52.44 11.88 28.37
N GLU A 156 53.09 11.71 27.20
CA GLU A 156 52.40 11.66 25.93
C GLU A 156 51.43 10.48 25.81
N PHE A 157 51.90 9.28 26.22
CA PHE A 157 51.04 8.10 26.20
C PHE A 157 49.87 8.21 27.19
N GLU A 158 50.07 8.79 28.35
CA GLU A 158 48.97 9.03 29.30
C GLU A 158 47.92 10.02 28.77
N ALA A 159 48.37 11.11 28.13
CA ALA A 159 47.48 12.09 27.52
C ALA A 159 46.64 11.45 26.39
N LYS A 160 47.30 10.67 25.52
CA LYS A 160 46.61 9.93 24.45
C LYS A 160 45.64 8.88 24.98
N ALA A 161 46.02 8.15 26.00
CA ALA A 161 45.14 7.16 26.65
C ALA A 161 43.87 7.83 27.20
N ALA A 162 44.02 8.95 27.92
CA ALA A 162 42.88 9.71 28.43
C ALA A 162 41.96 10.23 27.28
N GLU A 163 42.55 10.66 26.15
CA GLU A 163 41.79 11.09 24.97
C GLU A 163 40.96 9.92 24.39
N TYR A 164 41.56 8.73 24.28
CA TYR A 164 40.83 7.57 23.78
C TYR A 164 39.74 7.10 24.74
N ASP A 165 39.99 7.16 26.05
CA ASP A 165 38.96 6.90 27.08
C ASP A 165 37.76 7.85 26.93
N MET A 166 38.03 9.16 26.78
CA MET A 166 36.98 10.15 26.53
C MET A 166 36.19 9.85 25.25
N LYS A 167 36.86 9.51 24.15
CA LYS A 167 36.22 9.11 22.89
C LYS A 167 35.34 7.87 23.06
N GLY A 168 35.75 6.92 23.89
CA GLY A 168 34.94 5.75 24.23
C GLY A 168 33.61 6.14 24.87
N TRP A 169 33.63 7.02 25.88
CA TRP A 169 32.42 7.53 26.52
C TRP A 169 31.57 8.41 25.62
N GLN A 170 32.20 9.17 24.69
CA GLN A 170 31.44 9.90 23.66
C GLN A 170 30.70 8.96 22.72
N ALA A 171 31.31 7.84 22.32
CA ALA A 171 30.65 6.83 21.50
C ALA A 171 29.49 6.16 22.24
N GLU A 172 29.65 5.91 23.55
CA GLU A 172 28.58 5.37 24.41
C GLU A 172 27.40 6.33 24.51
N ALA A 173 27.67 7.61 24.75
CA ALA A 173 26.63 8.64 24.78
C ALA A 173 25.88 8.77 23.45
N GLU A 174 26.58 8.64 22.32
CA GLU A 174 25.94 8.65 21.00
C GLU A 174 25.09 7.39 20.76
N SER A 175 25.54 6.22 21.23
CA SER A 175 24.77 4.98 21.23
C SER A 175 23.47 5.13 22.04
N SER A 176 23.55 5.71 23.23
CA SER A 176 22.38 5.99 24.09
C SER A 176 21.40 6.95 23.39
N ARG A 177 21.91 7.99 22.71
CA ARG A 177 21.07 8.90 21.91
C ARG A 177 20.37 8.18 20.76
N ALA A 178 21.07 7.24 20.09
CA ALA A 178 20.48 6.45 19.02
C ALA A 178 19.36 5.54 19.55
N HIS A 179 19.53 4.96 20.72
CA HIS A 179 18.50 4.15 21.38
C HIS A 179 17.27 4.99 21.76
N ILE A 180 17.46 6.19 22.27
CA ILE A 180 16.36 7.14 22.56
C ILE A 180 15.57 7.45 21.27
N ARG A 181 16.26 7.75 20.16
CA ARG A 181 15.58 8.01 18.87
C ARG A 181 14.77 6.81 18.38
N GLN A 182 15.26 5.59 18.61
CA GLN A 182 14.53 4.36 18.30
C GLN A 182 13.24 4.26 19.13
N LEU A 183 13.32 4.46 20.45
CA LEU A 183 12.14 4.42 21.33
C LEU A 183 11.12 5.52 20.99
N GLU A 184 11.58 6.71 20.64
CA GLU A 184 10.69 7.80 20.21
C GLU A 184 9.96 7.45 18.91
N LEU A 185 10.62 6.77 17.97
CA LEU A 185 9.99 6.26 16.76
C LEU A 185 8.95 5.17 17.10
N GLU A 186 9.29 4.20 17.94
CA GLU A 186 8.37 3.14 18.37
C GLU A 186 7.13 3.73 19.08
N ILE A 187 7.29 4.76 19.90
CA ILE A 187 6.18 5.49 20.52
C ILE A 187 5.33 6.23 19.47
N ASP A 188 5.93 6.80 18.44
CA ASP A 188 5.14 7.42 17.36
C ASP A 188 4.39 6.37 16.54
N GLU A 189 4.96 5.19 16.33
CA GLU A 189 4.34 4.06 15.65
C GLU A 189 3.15 3.44 16.43
N THR A 190 3.02 3.69 17.73
CA THR A 190 1.80 3.33 18.49
C THR A 190 0.60 4.16 18.08
N ARG A 191 0.80 5.31 17.43
CA ARG A 191 -0.25 6.22 16.97
C ARG A 191 -0.64 5.91 15.55
N LEU A 192 -1.87 5.45 15.36
CA LEU A 192 -2.42 5.16 14.05
C LEU A 192 -2.80 6.47 13.35
N ARG A 193 -2.01 6.91 12.37
CA ARG A 193 -2.20 8.18 11.66
C ARG A 193 -2.80 7.99 10.28
N ALA A 194 -3.60 8.97 9.85
CA ALA A 194 -4.12 9.02 8.49
C ALA A 194 -3.00 9.38 7.50
N PRO A 195 -2.77 8.59 6.43
CA PRO A 195 -1.71 8.85 5.46
C PRO A 195 -2.00 10.05 4.55
N PHE A 196 -3.27 10.33 4.32
CA PHE A 196 -3.75 11.45 3.51
C PHE A 196 -5.10 11.96 4.03
N SER A 197 -5.54 13.12 3.53
CA SER A 197 -6.82 13.71 3.89
C SER A 197 -7.97 12.99 3.19
N GLY A 198 -8.98 12.56 3.95
CA GLY A 198 -10.08 11.77 3.43
C GLY A 198 -11.16 11.48 4.48
N VAL A 199 -11.84 10.36 4.32
CA VAL A 199 -12.88 9.88 5.23
C VAL A 199 -12.56 8.44 5.65
N VAL A 200 -12.79 8.12 6.91
CA VAL A 200 -12.72 6.75 7.43
C VAL A 200 -13.90 5.95 6.89
N VAL A 201 -13.64 5.00 6.01
CA VAL A 201 -14.68 4.15 5.40
C VAL A 201 -15.03 2.97 6.30
N HIS A 202 -14.00 2.33 6.89
CA HIS A 202 -14.17 1.22 7.82
C HIS A 202 -13.21 1.33 9.00
N ARG A 203 -13.69 0.89 10.15
CA ARG A 203 -12.93 0.74 11.38
C ARG A 203 -12.98 -0.74 11.82
N TYR A 204 -11.83 -1.39 11.77
CA TYR A 204 -11.72 -2.83 12.09
C TYR A 204 -11.41 -3.09 13.57
N ILE A 205 -10.93 -2.10 14.31
CA ILE A 205 -10.46 -2.22 15.69
C ILE A 205 -11.46 -1.66 16.70
N ARG A 206 -11.33 -2.17 17.94
CA ARG A 206 -12.11 -1.72 19.10
C ARG A 206 -11.20 -1.44 20.28
N ILE A 207 -11.61 -0.55 21.17
CA ILE A 207 -10.89 -0.27 22.42
C ILE A 207 -10.79 -1.58 23.23
N GLY A 208 -9.60 -1.87 23.75
CA GLY A 208 -9.29 -3.08 24.50
C GLY A 208 -8.94 -4.30 23.61
N GLN A 209 -9.01 -4.20 22.30
CA GLN A 209 -8.60 -5.26 21.38
C GLN A 209 -7.07 -5.35 21.32
N VAL A 210 -6.55 -6.58 21.31
CA VAL A 210 -5.14 -6.85 20.96
C VAL A 210 -5.03 -6.90 19.44
N VAL A 211 -4.09 -6.18 18.89
CA VAL A 211 -3.79 -6.14 17.45
C VAL A 211 -2.36 -6.59 17.20
N ALA A 212 -2.16 -7.32 16.12
CA ALA A 212 -0.86 -7.78 15.69
C ALA A 212 -0.25 -6.83 14.64
N ARG A 213 1.07 -6.89 14.46
CA ARG A 213 1.79 -6.12 13.44
C ARG A 213 1.18 -6.34 12.06
N ASN A 214 0.99 -5.26 11.31
CA ASN A 214 0.35 -5.22 9.98
C ASN A 214 -1.14 -5.61 9.97
N GLU A 215 -1.79 -5.73 11.13
CA GLU A 215 -3.24 -5.90 11.19
C GLU A 215 -3.95 -4.63 10.74
N LYS A 216 -4.97 -4.77 9.89
CA LYS A 216 -5.74 -3.65 9.36
C LYS A 216 -6.58 -3.03 10.47
N CYS A 217 -6.38 -1.74 10.72
CA CYS A 217 -7.08 -1.00 11.76
C CYS A 217 -8.17 -0.09 11.21
N PHE A 218 -7.86 0.64 10.13
CA PHE A 218 -8.78 1.57 9.49
C PHE A 218 -8.65 1.47 7.97
N ARG A 219 -9.75 1.77 7.27
CA ARG A 219 -9.72 2.04 5.84
C ARG A 219 -10.04 3.52 5.62
N VAL A 220 -9.11 4.24 5.01
CA VAL A 220 -9.26 5.64 4.66
C VAL A 220 -9.38 5.79 3.16
N SER A 221 -10.33 6.59 2.71
CA SER A 221 -10.57 6.86 1.29
C SER A 221 -10.69 8.36 1.05
N GLN A 222 -10.06 8.83 0.00
CA GLN A 222 -10.24 10.19 -0.50
C GLN A 222 -11.48 10.19 -1.40
N LEU A 223 -12.54 10.90 -1.00
CA LEU A 223 -13.82 10.89 -1.74
C LEU A 223 -13.83 11.76 -3.00
N SER A 224 -12.79 12.52 -3.26
CA SER A 224 -12.64 13.36 -4.45
C SER A 224 -11.16 13.43 -4.83
N PRO A 225 -10.82 13.31 -6.12
CA PRO A 225 -11.71 13.12 -7.28
C PRO A 225 -12.34 11.73 -7.33
N LEU A 226 -13.53 11.62 -7.96
CA LEU A 226 -14.16 10.35 -8.31
C LEU A 226 -13.70 9.93 -9.70
N LEU A 227 -13.30 8.68 -9.81
CA LEU A 227 -12.79 8.09 -11.03
C LEU A 227 -13.76 7.02 -11.56
N VAL A 228 -13.73 6.82 -12.86
CA VAL A 228 -14.38 5.70 -13.56
C VAL A 228 -13.33 4.97 -14.37
N GLU A 229 -13.16 3.69 -14.10
CA GLU A 229 -12.28 2.82 -14.85
C GLU A 229 -13.12 1.92 -15.76
N PHE A 230 -12.86 1.93 -17.04
CA PHE A 230 -13.59 1.13 -18.02
C PHE A 230 -12.69 0.65 -19.14
N GLN A 231 -13.10 -0.44 -19.77
CA GLN A 231 -12.36 -1.06 -20.86
C GLN A 231 -12.93 -0.68 -22.20
N VAL A 232 -12.06 -0.36 -23.14
CA VAL A 232 -12.42 -0.04 -24.53
C VAL A 232 -11.74 -1.04 -25.45
N SER A 233 -12.51 -1.65 -26.35
CA SER A 233 -11.95 -2.59 -27.34
C SER A 233 -11.05 -1.84 -28.33
N GLU A 234 -9.95 -2.48 -28.76
CA GLU A 234 -9.04 -1.94 -29.78
C GLU A 234 -9.75 -1.74 -31.11
N SER A 235 -10.77 -2.55 -31.41
CA SER A 235 -11.60 -2.44 -32.62
C SER A 235 -12.58 -1.25 -32.59
N SER A 236 -12.66 -0.50 -31.48
CA SER A 236 -13.55 0.67 -31.37
C SER A 236 -13.18 1.74 -32.39
N ARG A 237 -14.21 2.27 -33.08
CA ARG A 237 -14.02 3.30 -34.14
C ARG A 237 -13.39 4.60 -33.64
N ARG A 238 -13.59 4.90 -32.37
CA ARG A 238 -13.02 6.12 -31.74
C ARG A 238 -12.13 5.71 -30.59
N LYS A 239 -10.86 6.02 -30.72
CA LYS A 239 -9.90 5.80 -29.66
C LYS A 239 -10.04 6.93 -28.63
N PRO A 240 -10.11 6.63 -27.32
CA PRO A 240 -10.09 7.65 -26.28
C PRO A 240 -8.74 8.36 -26.28
N GLU A 241 -8.78 9.67 -26.24
CA GLU A 241 -7.60 10.52 -26.07
C GLU A 241 -7.65 11.18 -24.70
N ARG A 242 -6.49 11.45 -24.13
CA ARG A 242 -6.39 12.18 -22.86
C ARG A 242 -7.06 13.56 -23.01
N GLY A 243 -7.94 13.91 -22.05
CA GLY A 243 -8.72 15.12 -22.07
C GLY A 243 -10.04 15.02 -22.86
N ALA A 244 -10.33 13.87 -23.50
CA ALA A 244 -11.59 13.71 -24.21
C ALA A 244 -12.79 13.76 -23.25
N PRO A 245 -13.84 14.55 -23.57
CA PRO A 245 -15.05 14.59 -22.76
C PRO A 245 -15.88 13.33 -22.97
N LEU A 246 -16.46 12.84 -21.89
CA LEU A 246 -17.42 11.74 -21.90
C LEU A 246 -18.56 12.02 -20.91
N GLN A 247 -19.65 11.29 -21.05
CA GLN A 247 -20.77 11.35 -20.12
C GLN A 247 -20.91 10.03 -19.38
N VAL A 248 -21.26 10.15 -18.11
CA VAL A 248 -21.45 9.01 -17.20
C VAL A 248 -22.84 9.11 -16.61
N ALA A 249 -23.65 8.08 -16.78
CA ALA A 249 -24.98 7.99 -16.21
C ALA A 249 -25.03 7.00 -15.06
N LEU A 250 -25.76 7.29 -14.00
CA LEU A 250 -26.02 6.32 -12.92
C LEU A 250 -26.91 5.20 -13.44
N VAL A 251 -26.59 3.96 -13.09
CA VAL A 251 -27.42 2.79 -13.41
C VAL A 251 -28.68 2.76 -12.53
N ALA A 252 -28.53 3.18 -11.25
CA ALA A 252 -29.62 3.22 -10.29
C ALA A 252 -30.15 4.65 -10.14
N GLY A 253 -31.43 4.84 -10.40
CA GLY A 253 -32.12 6.12 -10.24
C GLY A 253 -32.95 6.48 -11.48
N SER A 254 -34.15 7.00 -11.25
CA SER A 254 -35.01 7.51 -12.32
C SER A 254 -35.45 8.93 -11.92
N PRO A 255 -35.16 9.97 -12.75
CA PRO A 255 -34.53 9.94 -14.07
C PRO A 255 -33.00 9.73 -14.01
N ALA A 256 -32.44 9.13 -15.06
CA ALA A 256 -30.99 8.96 -15.19
C ALA A 256 -30.30 10.33 -15.19
N ARG A 257 -29.51 10.60 -14.13
CA ARG A 257 -28.68 11.81 -14.09
C ARG A 257 -27.39 11.54 -14.83
N GLU A 258 -27.06 12.42 -15.75
CA GLU A 258 -25.80 12.38 -16.51
C GLU A 258 -24.79 13.33 -15.86
N TYR A 259 -23.57 12.86 -15.73
CA TYR A 259 -22.44 13.60 -15.20
C TYR A 259 -21.38 13.72 -16.28
N SER A 260 -20.78 14.89 -16.36
CA SER A 260 -19.64 15.09 -17.26
C SER A 260 -18.39 14.47 -16.65
N ALA A 261 -17.60 13.81 -17.48
CA ALA A 261 -16.29 13.30 -17.11
C ALA A 261 -15.29 13.58 -18.21
N HIS A 262 -14.01 13.51 -17.91
CA HIS A 262 -12.93 13.63 -18.88
C HIS A 262 -11.89 12.53 -18.69
N VAL A 263 -11.34 12.05 -19.79
CA VAL A 263 -10.31 11.02 -19.77
C VAL A 263 -9.01 11.58 -19.21
N ILE A 264 -8.51 11.01 -18.11
CA ILE A 264 -7.22 11.39 -17.53
C ILE A 264 -6.09 10.47 -17.97
N SER A 265 -6.39 9.18 -18.18
CA SER A 265 -5.38 8.19 -18.56
C SER A 265 -5.97 7.17 -19.51
N VAL A 266 -5.14 6.72 -20.45
CA VAL A 266 -5.40 5.61 -21.37
C VAL A 266 -4.22 4.67 -21.26
N SER A 267 -4.46 3.39 -21.01
CA SER A 267 -3.41 2.39 -20.93
C SER A 267 -2.67 2.27 -22.27
N PRO A 268 -1.35 2.31 -22.29
CA PRO A 268 -0.57 2.09 -23.52
C PRO A 268 -0.52 0.60 -23.93
N THR A 269 -0.98 -0.30 -23.08
CA THR A 269 -0.97 -1.75 -23.28
C THR A 269 -2.37 -2.26 -23.54
N VAL A 270 -2.51 -3.14 -24.53
CA VAL A 270 -3.73 -3.89 -24.82
C VAL A 270 -3.65 -5.23 -24.10
N ASP A 271 -4.71 -5.63 -23.43
CA ASP A 271 -4.83 -6.97 -22.87
C ASP A 271 -5.15 -7.96 -24.00
N PRO A 272 -4.25 -8.93 -24.31
CA PRO A 272 -4.47 -9.86 -25.42
C PRO A 272 -5.62 -10.87 -25.18
N ALA A 273 -6.09 -10.99 -23.93
CA ALA A 273 -7.20 -11.90 -23.62
C ALA A 273 -8.56 -11.27 -23.91
N SER A 274 -8.69 -9.96 -23.74
CA SER A 274 -9.94 -9.22 -23.93
C SER A 274 -9.94 -8.32 -25.17
N ASP A 275 -8.80 -8.17 -25.86
CA ASP A 275 -8.59 -7.25 -26.99
C ASP A 275 -9.03 -5.83 -26.63
N SER A 276 -8.73 -5.41 -25.39
CA SER A 276 -9.15 -4.14 -24.83
C SER A 276 -8.03 -3.46 -24.05
N TYR A 277 -8.15 -2.17 -23.84
CA TYR A 277 -7.25 -1.40 -22.99
C TYR A 277 -8.05 -0.60 -21.95
N ASP A 278 -7.42 -0.38 -20.80
CA ASP A 278 -8.04 0.33 -19.68
C ASP A 278 -8.00 1.84 -19.90
N VAL A 279 -9.12 2.48 -19.62
CA VAL A 279 -9.29 3.93 -19.68
C VAL A 279 -9.79 4.40 -18.32
N THR A 280 -9.13 5.43 -17.78
CA THR A 280 -9.54 6.08 -16.53
C THR A 280 -10.04 7.48 -16.85
N ALA A 281 -11.22 7.80 -16.37
CA ALA A 281 -11.80 9.13 -16.50
C ALA A 281 -12.16 9.70 -15.12
N GLU A 282 -12.00 11.00 -14.98
CA GLU A 282 -12.36 11.76 -13.78
C GLU A 282 -13.73 12.44 -13.98
N LEU A 283 -14.60 12.29 -12.98
CA LEU A 283 -15.86 12.98 -12.95
C LEU A 283 -15.66 14.46 -12.61
N ALA A 284 -16.24 15.33 -13.42
CA ALA A 284 -16.21 16.78 -13.23
C ALA A 284 -17.64 17.34 -13.23
N GLY A 285 -17.88 18.35 -12.42
CA GLY A 285 -19.13 19.10 -12.47
C GLY A 285 -19.93 19.14 -11.16
N PRO A 286 -20.99 19.93 -11.12
CA PRO A 286 -21.86 20.07 -9.96
C PRO A 286 -22.67 18.77 -9.72
N GLY A 287 -22.80 18.36 -8.46
CA GLY A 287 -23.58 17.17 -8.07
C GLY A 287 -22.74 15.90 -7.85
N THR A 288 -21.44 15.94 -8.07
CA THR A 288 -20.55 14.80 -7.76
C THR A 288 -20.48 14.49 -6.27
N SER A 289 -20.83 15.45 -5.40
CA SER A 289 -20.87 15.27 -3.94
C SER A 289 -21.95 14.27 -3.45
N GLU A 290 -22.97 14.02 -4.27
CA GLU A 290 -23.99 13.01 -3.97
C GLU A 290 -23.53 11.58 -4.35
N LEU A 291 -22.50 11.48 -5.17
CA LEU A 291 -21.97 10.22 -5.64
C LEU A 291 -21.04 9.59 -4.60
N ARG A 292 -21.06 8.28 -4.54
CA ARG A 292 -20.20 7.52 -3.63
C ARG A 292 -19.37 6.51 -4.40
N PRO A 293 -18.14 6.25 -4.00
CA PRO A 293 -17.36 5.12 -4.51
C PRO A 293 -18.16 3.83 -4.38
N GLY A 294 -18.04 2.96 -5.37
CA GLY A 294 -18.81 1.70 -5.42
C GLY A 294 -20.16 1.79 -6.12
N MET A 295 -20.64 2.98 -6.50
CA MET A 295 -21.86 3.10 -7.30
C MET A 295 -21.61 2.61 -8.72
N ALA A 296 -22.56 1.81 -9.26
CA ALA A 296 -22.55 1.35 -10.63
C ALA A 296 -22.95 2.49 -11.58
N VAL A 297 -22.14 2.69 -12.58
CA VAL A 297 -22.33 3.72 -13.60
C VAL A 297 -22.26 3.14 -15.01
N ARG A 298 -22.87 3.81 -15.95
CA ARG A 298 -22.83 3.55 -17.37
C ARG A 298 -22.05 4.65 -18.06
N VAL A 299 -20.97 4.29 -18.71
CA VAL A 299 -20.18 5.22 -19.50
C VAL A 299 -20.80 5.34 -20.89
N LEU A 300 -21.19 6.54 -21.24
CA LEU A 300 -21.74 6.88 -22.57
C LEU A 300 -20.56 7.36 -23.42
N TRP A 301 -19.95 6.42 -24.16
CA TRP A 301 -18.84 6.76 -25.02
C TRP A 301 -19.34 7.46 -26.30
N PRO A 302 -18.83 8.66 -26.70
CA PRO A 302 -19.32 9.40 -27.88
C PRO A 302 -18.86 8.77 -29.20
N GLY A 303 -18.97 7.48 -29.33
CA GLY A 303 -18.85 6.73 -30.59
C GLY A 303 -20.20 6.40 -31.21
N THR A 304 -21.27 6.66 -30.47
CA THR A 304 -22.63 6.29 -30.79
C THR A 304 -23.52 7.51 -30.56
N ALA A 305 -23.81 8.25 -31.62
CA ALA A 305 -24.79 9.33 -31.58
C ALA A 305 -26.14 8.75 -31.14
N HIS A 306 -26.65 9.09 -29.96
CA HIS A 306 -28.07 9.00 -29.70
C HIS A 306 -28.77 10.02 -30.63
N PRO A 307 -29.68 9.63 -31.49
CA PRO A 307 -30.60 10.60 -32.07
C PRO A 307 -31.44 11.15 -30.90
N LYS A 308 -31.36 12.45 -30.66
CA LYS A 308 -32.26 13.18 -29.76
C LYS A 308 -33.70 12.86 -30.15
N PRO A 309 -34.62 12.60 -29.18
CA PRO A 309 -36.04 12.40 -29.48
C PRO A 309 -36.70 13.61 -30.15
#